data_1b56cc3c7299a1f39136fdac9c17ac95
#
_entry.id   1b56cc3c7299a1f39136fdac9c17ac95
#
_cell.length_a   1.000
_cell.length_b   1.000
_cell.length_c   1.000
_cell.angle_alpha   90.00
_cell.angle_beta   90.00
_cell.angle_gamma   90.00
#
_symmetry.space_group_name_H-M   'P 1'
#
loop_
_entity.id
_entity.type
_entity.pdbx_description
1 polymer ?
#
loop_
_entity_poly.entity_id
_entity_poly.type
_entity_poly.pdbx_seq_one_letter_code
_entity_poly.pdbx_strand_id
1 'polypeptide(L)'
;MSYEEEYRKKLKTADEAVKVVQSGDWVDYGWCVNTPEALDKALAKRTDELKDIKVRGGILFHKPAIFEREDAGEHFCWNSWHMSGVERKMINEGYAYYAPIRYSELPKYYRTSIEPSDVFMCQVAPMDKHGYFNFGPSASHLMAACEGAKHIIVEVNKNMPRCLGGFESEIHISQVEAIVEGENPSLGQLPPAGEATEIDKKVAEMIVAQIPDGACLQLGIGGMPNAVGSLIAQSDLKDLGVHTEMYVDAFVDIAKAGKITGARKNIDRFRQTYAFGAGSQKLYDYLDDNPQCMSAPVDYTNDIKVISSIDKFISINNAVDVDLYGQVNAESAGIKHISGAGGQMDFVMGAYASNGGKSFICLSSTFKAKDGSIQSRIRPTLANGSVVTDTRPQVHFLVTEYGMVNLKGSSAWERAEKIISVAHPDFRDDLIKEAEAMHIWRRSNK
;
A
#
# COMPACT_ATOMS: atom_id res chain seq x y z
N MET A 1 -0.09 -12.30 38.89
CA MET A 1 1.10 -12.57 38.06
C MET A 1 1.49 -11.25 37.46
N SER A 2 2.75 -10.83 37.56
CA SER A 2 3.22 -9.63 36.84
C SER A 2 3.30 -9.93 35.33
N TYR A 3 3.29 -8.87 34.51
CA TYR A 3 3.45 -9.07 33.05
C TYR A 3 4.81 -9.70 32.69
N GLU A 4 5.85 -9.45 33.47
CA GLU A 4 7.15 -10.09 33.31
C GLU A 4 7.13 -11.59 33.63
N GLU A 5 6.38 -12.00 34.67
CA GLU A 5 6.18 -13.42 34.99
C GLU A 5 5.39 -14.13 33.90
N GLU A 6 4.34 -13.48 33.37
CA GLU A 6 3.55 -14.00 32.27
C GLU A 6 4.39 -14.10 30.99
N TYR A 7 5.19 -13.09 30.70
CA TYR A 7 6.14 -13.10 29.56
C TYR A 7 7.06 -14.30 29.63
N ARG A 8 7.74 -14.51 30.76
CA ARG A 8 8.64 -15.65 30.94
C ARG A 8 7.94 -17.00 30.79
N LYS A 9 6.69 -17.09 31.23
CA LYS A 9 5.88 -18.32 31.10
C LYS A 9 5.52 -18.62 29.65
N LYS A 10 5.28 -17.58 28.84
CA LYS A 10 4.89 -17.67 27.41
C LYS A 10 6.10 -17.71 26.47
N LEU A 11 7.30 -17.44 26.98
CA LEU A 11 8.52 -17.45 26.18
C LEU A 11 8.82 -18.87 25.69
N LYS A 12 8.98 -19.03 24.39
CA LYS A 12 9.31 -20.28 23.70
C LYS A 12 10.42 -20.05 22.68
N THR A 13 11.14 -21.11 22.31
CA THR A 13 11.94 -21.10 21.09
C THR A 13 11.02 -21.06 19.86
N ALA A 14 11.52 -20.59 18.73
CA ALA A 14 10.74 -20.58 17.50
C ALA A 14 10.31 -22.00 17.09
N ASP A 15 11.21 -22.98 17.23
CA ASP A 15 10.94 -24.40 16.93
C ASP A 15 9.82 -24.99 17.83
N GLU A 16 9.71 -24.53 19.08
CA GLU A 16 8.60 -24.93 19.98
C GLU A 16 7.29 -24.23 19.65
N ALA A 17 7.37 -22.94 19.33
CA ALA A 17 6.19 -22.13 19.07
C ALA A 17 5.45 -22.60 17.80
N VAL A 18 6.16 -22.94 16.71
CA VAL A 18 5.55 -23.37 15.46
C VAL A 18 4.96 -24.79 15.50
N LYS A 19 5.13 -25.55 16.60
CA LYS A 19 4.55 -26.90 16.74
C LYS A 19 3.03 -26.93 16.70
N VAL A 20 2.38 -25.82 16.97
CA VAL A 20 0.92 -25.68 16.90
C VAL A 20 0.38 -25.75 15.47
N VAL A 21 1.23 -25.43 14.45
CA VAL A 21 0.83 -25.49 13.04
C VAL A 21 0.63 -26.93 12.60
N GLN A 22 -0.52 -27.22 11.99
CA GLN A 22 -0.91 -28.53 11.49
C GLN A 22 -1.23 -28.48 9.99
N SER A 23 -1.14 -29.62 9.33
CA SER A 23 -1.52 -29.73 7.91
C SER A 23 -2.96 -29.26 7.67
N GLY A 24 -3.14 -28.46 6.64
CA GLY A 24 -4.42 -27.85 6.28
C GLY A 24 -4.66 -26.45 6.89
N ASP A 25 -3.81 -25.99 7.81
CA ASP A 25 -3.98 -24.70 8.50
C ASP A 25 -3.86 -23.50 7.57
N TRP A 26 -4.56 -22.42 7.96
CA TRP A 26 -4.31 -21.06 7.54
C TRP A 26 -3.35 -20.40 8.52
N VAL A 27 -2.21 -19.98 8.03
CA VAL A 27 -1.19 -19.26 8.81
C VAL A 27 -1.10 -17.82 8.31
N ASP A 28 -1.07 -16.85 9.21
CA ASP A 28 -0.94 -15.43 8.87
C ASP A 28 0.43 -14.91 9.28
N TYR A 29 1.10 -14.22 8.37
CA TYR A 29 2.44 -13.65 8.58
C TYR A 29 2.42 -12.14 8.83
N GLY A 30 1.28 -11.60 9.26
CA GLY A 30 1.12 -10.17 9.47
C GLY A 30 1.20 -9.38 8.16
N TRP A 31 1.83 -8.22 8.21
CA TRP A 31 1.84 -7.29 7.08
C TRP A 31 3.19 -6.58 6.93
N CYS A 32 3.73 -6.55 5.70
CA CYS A 32 4.88 -5.74 5.34
C CYS A 32 6.09 -6.04 6.27
N VAL A 33 6.54 -5.07 7.06
CA VAL A 33 7.70 -5.21 7.97
C VAL A 33 7.45 -6.14 9.17
N ASN A 34 6.21 -6.59 9.37
CA ASN A 34 5.87 -7.51 10.47
C ASN A 34 6.06 -8.99 10.13
N THR A 35 6.48 -9.33 8.89
CA THR A 35 6.75 -10.72 8.50
C THR A 35 7.71 -11.36 9.49
N PRO A 36 7.33 -12.50 10.15
CA PRO A 36 8.17 -13.13 11.17
C PRO A 36 9.32 -13.89 10.53
N GLU A 37 10.56 -13.64 10.93
CA GLU A 37 11.73 -14.30 10.33
C GLU A 37 12.16 -15.57 11.07
N ALA A 38 12.21 -15.53 12.40
CA ALA A 38 12.63 -16.70 13.18
C ALA A 38 11.56 -17.79 13.15
N LEU A 39 10.28 -17.40 13.23
CA LEU A 39 9.15 -18.32 13.13
C LEU A 39 9.04 -18.93 11.73
N ASP A 40 9.27 -18.15 10.67
CA ASP A 40 9.30 -18.62 9.29
C ASP A 40 10.40 -19.68 9.07
N LYS A 41 11.64 -19.38 9.52
CA LYS A 41 12.77 -20.34 9.48
C LYS A 41 12.48 -21.62 10.27
N ALA A 42 11.80 -21.51 11.40
CA ALA A 42 11.41 -22.66 12.20
C ALA A 42 10.30 -23.49 11.51
N LEU A 43 9.31 -22.82 10.91
CA LEU A 43 8.26 -23.51 10.15
C LEU A 43 8.81 -24.23 8.92
N ALA A 44 9.79 -23.63 8.23
CA ALA A 44 10.47 -24.25 7.08
C ALA A 44 11.15 -25.59 7.44
N LYS A 45 11.65 -25.76 8.65
CA LYS A 45 12.23 -27.05 9.11
C LYS A 45 11.19 -28.16 9.18
N ARG A 46 9.90 -27.82 9.25
CA ARG A 46 8.80 -28.77 9.37
C ARG A 46 8.16 -29.11 8.01
N THR A 47 8.75 -28.72 6.89
CA THR A 47 8.20 -28.92 5.54
C THR A 47 7.81 -30.40 5.32
N ASP A 48 8.67 -31.35 5.70
CA ASP A 48 8.41 -32.78 5.49
C ASP A 48 7.24 -33.34 6.33
N GLU A 49 6.86 -32.64 7.40
CA GLU A 49 5.74 -33.03 8.28
C GLU A 49 4.41 -32.43 7.85
N LEU A 50 4.44 -31.30 7.11
CA LEU A 50 3.28 -30.46 6.85
C LEU A 50 2.83 -30.54 5.39
N LYS A 51 1.53 -30.47 5.17
CA LYS A 51 0.90 -30.39 3.83
C LYS A 51 -0.27 -29.42 3.83
N ASP A 52 -0.50 -28.80 2.68
CA ASP A 52 -1.62 -27.90 2.44
C ASP A 52 -1.68 -26.71 3.43
N ILE A 53 -0.52 -26.14 3.76
CA ILE A 53 -0.45 -24.92 4.58
C ILE A 53 -0.70 -23.72 3.67
N LYS A 54 -1.74 -22.97 4.00
CA LYS A 54 -2.09 -21.72 3.31
C LYS A 54 -1.61 -20.53 4.12
N VAL A 55 -0.72 -19.73 3.54
CA VAL A 55 -0.13 -18.57 4.23
C VAL A 55 -0.69 -17.27 3.67
N ARG A 56 -1.09 -16.36 4.54
CA ARG A 56 -1.54 -14.99 4.20
C ARG A 56 -0.49 -13.97 4.56
N GLY A 57 -0.38 -12.94 3.75
CA GLY A 57 0.50 -11.80 3.99
C GLY A 57 0.51 -10.86 2.78
N GLY A 58 1.53 -10.03 2.70
CA GLY A 58 1.73 -9.15 1.54
C GLY A 58 2.86 -8.15 1.74
N ILE A 59 3.35 -7.62 0.63
CA ILE A 59 4.47 -6.65 0.56
C ILE A 59 5.73 -7.23 1.21
N LEU A 60 6.15 -8.39 0.74
CA LEU A 60 7.38 -9.05 1.22
C LEU A 60 8.64 -8.30 0.78
N PHE A 61 9.61 -8.22 1.68
CA PHE A 61 10.96 -7.70 1.40
C PHE A 61 11.94 -8.77 0.99
N HIS A 62 11.72 -10.02 1.40
CA HIS A 62 12.50 -11.20 1.03
C HIS A 62 11.58 -12.42 0.86
N LYS A 63 12.07 -13.43 0.15
CA LYS A 63 11.35 -14.69 -0.01
C LYS A 63 11.31 -15.41 1.33
N PRO A 64 10.13 -15.81 1.84
CA PRO A 64 10.07 -16.58 3.08
C PRO A 64 10.81 -17.91 3.00
N ALA A 65 11.41 -18.34 4.10
CA ALA A 65 12.20 -19.57 4.19
C ALA A 65 11.39 -20.84 3.86
N ILE A 66 10.07 -20.83 4.14
CA ILE A 66 9.16 -21.92 3.75
C ILE A 66 9.12 -22.17 2.23
N PHE A 67 9.59 -21.24 1.40
CA PHE A 67 9.64 -21.35 -0.06
C PHE A 67 11.05 -21.49 -0.63
N GLU A 68 12.07 -21.72 0.19
CA GLU A 68 13.45 -21.92 -0.28
C GLU A 68 13.68 -23.27 -0.97
N ARG A 69 12.91 -24.30 -0.60
CA ARG A 69 12.98 -25.64 -1.21
C ARG A 69 12.25 -25.66 -2.56
N GLU A 70 12.73 -26.49 -3.48
CA GLU A 70 12.09 -26.66 -4.81
C GLU A 70 10.69 -27.26 -4.73
N ASP A 71 10.44 -28.14 -3.77
CA ASP A 71 9.16 -28.81 -3.52
C ASP A 71 8.21 -28.00 -2.60
N ALA A 72 8.58 -26.80 -2.21
CA ALA A 72 7.82 -25.98 -1.26
C ALA A 72 6.34 -25.81 -1.66
N GLY A 73 6.04 -25.70 -2.96
CA GLY A 73 4.68 -25.58 -3.48
C GLY A 73 3.79 -26.82 -3.27
N GLU A 74 4.37 -27.96 -2.90
CA GLU A 74 3.61 -29.16 -2.51
C GLU A 74 3.16 -29.10 -1.04
N HIS A 75 3.73 -28.20 -0.26
CA HIS A 75 3.51 -28.06 1.18
C HIS A 75 2.85 -26.73 1.56
N PHE A 76 3.26 -25.63 0.92
CA PHE A 76 2.85 -24.27 1.24
C PHE A 76 2.30 -23.53 0.03
N CYS A 77 1.30 -22.67 0.27
CA CYS A 77 0.72 -21.78 -0.73
C CYS A 77 0.64 -20.36 -0.16
N TRP A 78 1.27 -19.39 -0.82
CA TRP A 78 1.22 -17.98 -0.42
C TRP A 78 0.02 -17.26 -1.04
N ASN A 79 -0.83 -16.66 -0.20
CA ASN A 79 -1.96 -15.84 -0.61
C ASN A 79 -1.64 -14.38 -0.28
N SER A 80 -1.32 -13.63 -1.31
CA SER A 80 -0.89 -12.23 -1.16
C SER A 80 -2.05 -11.26 -1.27
N TRP A 81 -2.18 -10.38 -0.30
CA TRP A 81 -3.12 -9.27 -0.35
C TRP A 81 -2.61 -8.10 -1.21
N HIS A 82 -1.31 -7.97 -1.38
CA HIS A 82 -0.68 -6.98 -2.25
C HIS A 82 0.73 -7.42 -2.63
N MET A 83 1.07 -7.32 -3.91
CA MET A 83 2.29 -7.90 -4.43
C MET A 83 3.47 -6.92 -4.43
N SER A 84 4.57 -7.35 -3.84
CA SER A 84 5.90 -6.75 -4.03
C SER A 84 6.66 -7.38 -5.21
N GLY A 85 7.91 -6.95 -5.38
CA GLY A 85 8.83 -7.58 -6.33
C GLY A 85 9.14 -9.05 -6.01
N VAL A 86 9.05 -9.41 -4.73
CA VAL A 86 9.28 -10.78 -4.24
C VAL A 86 8.13 -11.69 -4.65
N GLU A 87 6.90 -11.30 -4.30
CA GLU A 87 5.71 -12.10 -4.62
C GLU A 87 5.52 -12.27 -6.14
N ARG A 88 5.86 -11.25 -6.95
CA ARG A 88 5.84 -11.40 -8.41
C ARG A 88 6.77 -12.50 -8.92
N LYS A 89 7.92 -12.72 -8.26
CA LYS A 89 8.80 -13.84 -8.59
C LYS A 89 8.20 -15.16 -8.12
N MET A 90 7.64 -15.20 -6.91
CA MET A 90 7.00 -16.38 -6.34
C MET A 90 5.79 -16.84 -7.15
N ILE A 91 5.02 -15.92 -7.78
CA ILE A 91 3.95 -16.28 -8.73
C ILE A 91 4.51 -17.02 -9.94
N ASN A 92 5.60 -16.53 -10.53
CA ASN A 92 6.21 -17.20 -11.68
C ASN A 92 6.79 -18.58 -11.31
N GLU A 93 7.10 -18.80 -10.04
CA GLU A 93 7.58 -20.07 -9.48
C GLU A 93 6.40 -21.00 -9.06
N GLY A 94 5.16 -20.52 -9.09
CA GLY A 94 3.97 -21.29 -8.71
C GLY A 94 3.69 -21.34 -7.20
N TYR A 95 4.34 -20.51 -6.39
CA TYR A 95 4.21 -20.51 -4.92
C TYR A 95 3.20 -19.48 -4.40
N ALA A 96 2.87 -18.46 -5.19
CA ALA A 96 2.05 -17.35 -4.72
C ALA A 96 0.87 -17.06 -5.64
N TYR A 97 -0.23 -16.63 -5.02
CA TYR A 97 -1.44 -16.19 -5.69
C TYR A 97 -1.90 -14.87 -5.10
N TYR A 98 -2.40 -13.98 -5.96
CA TYR A 98 -2.97 -12.71 -5.53
C TYR A 98 -4.43 -12.88 -5.13
N ALA A 99 -4.79 -12.36 -3.96
CA ALA A 99 -6.17 -12.27 -3.50
C ALA A 99 -6.66 -10.82 -3.67
N PRO A 100 -7.52 -10.53 -4.66
CA PRO A 100 -7.99 -9.18 -4.91
C PRO A 100 -8.80 -8.62 -3.75
N ILE A 101 -8.40 -7.45 -3.26
CA ILE A 101 -9.10 -6.74 -2.19
C ILE A 101 -9.14 -5.24 -2.47
N ARG A 102 -10.15 -4.57 -1.92
CA ARG A 102 -10.08 -3.15 -1.58
C ARG A 102 -9.59 -3.05 -0.15
N TYR A 103 -8.47 -2.38 0.07
CA TYR A 103 -7.72 -2.51 1.32
C TYR A 103 -8.49 -2.04 2.56
N SER A 104 -9.37 -1.04 2.42
CA SER A 104 -10.26 -0.62 3.50
C SER A 104 -11.20 -1.73 4.01
N GLU A 105 -11.44 -2.77 3.21
CA GLU A 105 -12.34 -3.87 3.57
C GLU A 105 -11.64 -5.03 4.28
N LEU A 106 -10.31 -5.06 4.28
CA LEU A 106 -9.55 -6.20 4.78
C LEU A 106 -9.83 -6.55 6.24
N PRO A 107 -9.90 -5.59 7.21
CA PRO A 107 -10.30 -5.92 8.58
C PRO A 107 -11.66 -6.60 8.66
N LYS A 108 -12.63 -6.14 7.85
CA LYS A 108 -13.95 -6.77 7.78
C LYS A 108 -13.88 -8.18 7.21
N TYR A 109 -13.02 -8.43 6.21
CA TYR A 109 -12.84 -9.78 5.68
C TYR A 109 -12.39 -10.75 6.77
N TYR A 110 -11.38 -10.38 7.56
CA TYR A 110 -10.92 -11.20 8.70
C TYR A 110 -12.02 -11.44 9.74
N ARG A 111 -12.83 -10.43 10.02
CA ARG A 111 -13.89 -10.53 11.04
C ARG A 111 -15.13 -11.30 10.58
N THR A 112 -15.44 -11.33 9.28
CA THR A 112 -16.76 -11.80 8.83
C THR A 112 -16.81 -12.61 7.54
N SER A 113 -15.77 -12.60 6.71
CA SER A 113 -15.93 -13.03 5.31
C SER A 113 -14.99 -14.15 4.87
N ILE A 114 -13.83 -14.28 5.49
CA ILE A 114 -12.84 -15.30 5.18
C ILE A 114 -12.72 -16.31 6.32
N GLU A 115 -12.15 -17.46 6.02
CA GLU A 115 -11.81 -18.45 7.03
C GLU A 115 -10.80 -17.84 8.02
N PRO A 116 -11.05 -17.90 9.34
CA PRO A 116 -10.11 -17.38 10.32
C PRO A 116 -8.74 -18.05 10.21
N SER A 117 -7.68 -17.34 10.59
CA SER A 117 -6.36 -17.96 10.66
C SER A 117 -6.29 -18.95 11.82
N ASP A 118 -5.77 -20.15 11.57
CA ASP A 118 -5.49 -21.10 12.64
C ASP A 118 -4.34 -20.58 13.49
N VAL A 119 -3.30 -20.03 12.85
CA VAL A 119 -2.14 -19.47 13.53
C VAL A 119 -1.84 -18.08 12.97
N PHE A 120 -1.79 -17.07 13.83
CA PHE A 120 -1.29 -15.73 13.51
C PHE A 120 0.12 -15.57 14.07
N MET A 121 1.06 -15.16 13.23
CA MET A 121 2.47 -14.93 13.59
C MET A 121 2.95 -13.60 13.02
N CYS A 122 3.48 -12.72 13.85
CA CYS A 122 4.08 -11.48 13.35
C CYS A 122 5.22 -10.96 14.24
N GLN A 123 6.09 -10.14 13.64
CA GLN A 123 7.05 -9.34 14.41
C GLN A 123 6.35 -8.18 15.11
N VAL A 124 6.78 -7.89 16.33
CA VAL A 124 6.29 -6.82 17.19
C VAL A 124 7.44 -6.10 17.89
N ALA A 125 7.20 -4.87 18.35
CA ALA A 125 8.13 -4.19 19.26
C ALA A 125 8.20 -4.89 20.63
N PRO A 126 9.26 -4.67 21.42
CA PRO A 126 9.35 -5.20 22.79
C PRO A 126 8.11 -4.82 23.63
N MET A 127 7.74 -5.73 24.54
CA MET A 127 6.63 -5.50 25.47
C MET A 127 6.88 -4.28 26.34
N ASP A 128 5.86 -3.43 26.46
CA ASP A 128 5.90 -2.29 27.35
C ASP A 128 5.63 -2.68 28.80
N LYS A 129 5.78 -1.72 29.73
CA LYS A 129 5.54 -1.92 31.17
C LYS A 129 4.10 -2.26 31.54
N HIS A 130 3.17 -2.11 30.61
CA HIS A 130 1.74 -2.38 30.77
C HIS A 130 1.31 -3.70 30.11
N GLY A 131 2.25 -4.46 29.54
CA GLY A 131 2.00 -5.77 28.94
C GLY A 131 1.55 -5.70 27.49
N TYR A 132 1.78 -4.61 26.77
CA TYR A 132 1.42 -4.46 25.36
C TYR A 132 2.62 -4.64 24.45
N PHE A 133 2.39 -5.33 23.33
CA PHE A 133 3.28 -5.42 22.18
C PHE A 133 2.75 -4.52 21.07
N ASN A 134 3.54 -3.56 20.64
CA ASN A 134 3.17 -2.64 19.56
C ASN A 134 3.47 -3.29 18.21
N PHE A 135 2.55 -3.17 17.24
CA PHE A 135 2.74 -3.68 15.88
C PHE A 135 3.73 -2.86 15.05
N GLY A 136 4.37 -1.87 15.65
CA GLY A 136 5.29 -1.01 14.93
C GLY A 136 4.61 -0.19 13.84
N PRO A 137 5.20 -0.06 12.66
CA PRO A 137 4.65 0.79 11.59
C PRO A 137 3.31 0.34 11.00
N SER A 138 2.76 -0.82 11.40
CA SER A 138 1.63 -1.43 10.71
C SER A 138 0.49 -1.79 11.65
N ALA A 139 -0.40 -0.86 12.00
CA ALA A 139 -1.69 -1.21 12.60
C ALA A 139 -2.55 -1.97 11.56
N SER A 140 -2.72 -1.41 10.37
CA SER A 140 -3.30 -2.08 9.20
C SER A 140 -4.56 -2.90 9.53
N HIS A 141 -4.48 -4.20 9.41
CA HIS A 141 -5.54 -5.18 9.72
C HIS A 141 -5.11 -6.18 10.81
N LEU A 142 -3.96 -5.95 11.46
CA LEU A 142 -3.34 -6.98 12.30
C LEU A 142 -4.19 -7.36 13.50
N MET A 143 -4.84 -6.40 14.15
CA MET A 143 -5.76 -6.72 15.25
C MET A 143 -6.95 -7.55 14.78
N ALA A 144 -7.53 -7.23 13.62
CA ALA A 144 -8.63 -8.02 13.06
C ALA A 144 -8.20 -9.46 12.73
N ALA A 145 -6.95 -9.66 12.28
CA ALA A 145 -6.39 -10.99 12.06
C ALA A 145 -6.19 -11.74 13.38
N CYS A 146 -5.74 -11.05 14.44
CA CYS A 146 -5.59 -11.62 15.78
C CYS A 146 -6.93 -12.06 16.38
N GLU A 147 -7.99 -11.25 16.23
CA GLU A 147 -9.30 -11.51 16.85
C GLU A 147 -9.92 -12.86 16.42
N GLY A 148 -9.67 -13.30 15.20
CA GLY A 148 -10.16 -14.57 14.67
C GLY A 148 -9.21 -15.75 14.83
N ALA A 149 -7.95 -15.52 15.19
CA ALA A 149 -6.93 -16.55 15.20
C ALA A 149 -7.09 -17.51 16.41
N LYS A 150 -6.88 -18.81 16.19
CA LYS A 150 -6.88 -19.80 17.26
C LYS A 150 -5.63 -19.72 18.12
N HIS A 151 -4.47 -19.47 17.47
CA HIS A 151 -3.17 -19.34 18.14
C HIS A 151 -2.53 -18.02 17.70
N ILE A 152 -2.08 -17.23 18.67
CA ILE A 152 -1.39 -15.96 18.41
C ILE A 152 0.02 -16.06 18.95
N ILE A 153 1.01 -15.95 18.07
CA ILE A 153 2.44 -16.01 18.36
C ILE A 153 3.09 -14.69 17.94
N VAL A 154 3.80 -14.05 18.85
CA VAL A 154 4.53 -12.83 18.52
C VAL A 154 6.03 -13.08 18.54
N GLU A 155 6.72 -12.55 17.51
CA GLU A 155 8.19 -12.53 17.44
C GLU A 155 8.67 -11.14 17.81
N VAL A 156 9.33 -11.02 18.95
CA VAL A 156 9.83 -9.73 19.45
C VAL A 156 11.09 -9.34 18.70
N ASN A 157 11.06 -8.15 18.10
CA ASN A 157 12.21 -7.54 17.43
C ASN A 157 12.53 -6.19 18.07
N LYS A 158 13.72 -6.07 18.66
CA LYS A 158 14.19 -4.83 19.33
C LYS A 158 14.41 -3.65 18.36
N ASN A 159 14.51 -3.93 17.07
CA ASN A 159 14.64 -2.93 16.02
C ASN A 159 13.26 -2.44 15.50
N MET A 160 12.16 -3.06 15.96
CA MET A 160 10.81 -2.62 15.63
C MET A 160 10.51 -1.32 16.39
N PRO A 161 10.23 -0.18 15.70
CA PRO A 161 9.89 1.05 16.37
C PRO A 161 8.55 0.92 17.09
N ARG A 162 8.41 1.64 18.20
CA ARG A 162 7.13 1.78 18.86
C ARG A 162 6.35 2.92 18.20
N CYS A 163 5.39 2.56 17.35
CA CYS A 163 4.58 3.53 16.63
C CYS A 163 3.30 3.85 17.40
N LEU A 164 3.15 5.11 17.77
CA LEU A 164 1.99 5.55 18.54
C LEU A 164 0.72 5.51 17.69
N GLY A 165 -0.37 5.04 18.27
CA GLY A 165 -1.65 4.92 17.60
C GLY A 165 -2.81 5.29 18.51
N GLY A 166 -4.01 5.37 17.95
CA GLY A 166 -5.23 5.66 18.72
C GLY A 166 -5.93 4.39 19.19
N PHE A 167 -5.91 3.34 18.38
CA PHE A 167 -6.59 2.05 18.61
C PHE A 167 -6.07 1.00 17.65
N GLU A 168 -6.16 -0.27 18.02
CA GLU A 168 -5.75 -1.44 17.23
C GLU A 168 -4.28 -1.41 16.74
N SER A 169 -3.42 -0.63 17.42
CA SER A 169 -1.99 -0.54 17.08
C SER A 169 -1.09 -1.46 17.93
N GLU A 170 -1.68 -2.19 18.86
CA GLU A 170 -0.95 -3.02 19.81
C GLU A 170 -1.82 -4.16 20.36
N ILE A 171 -1.18 -5.24 20.83
CA ILE A 171 -1.83 -6.41 21.41
C ILE A 171 -1.36 -6.65 22.84
N HIS A 172 -2.28 -6.96 23.77
CA HIS A 172 -1.94 -7.24 25.16
C HIS A 172 -1.46 -8.69 25.33
N ILE A 173 -0.48 -8.91 26.20
CA ILE A 173 0.12 -10.21 26.48
C ILE A 173 -0.90 -11.30 26.84
N SER A 174 -2.05 -10.94 27.46
CA SER A 174 -3.10 -11.92 27.79
C SER A 174 -3.75 -12.57 26.56
N GLN A 175 -3.64 -11.94 25.37
CA GLN A 175 -4.17 -12.45 24.11
C GLN A 175 -3.15 -13.31 23.35
N VAL A 176 -1.87 -13.25 23.73
CA VAL A 176 -0.77 -13.95 23.08
C VAL A 176 -0.57 -15.32 23.73
N GLU A 177 -0.45 -16.37 22.93
CA GLU A 177 -0.17 -17.72 23.42
C GLU A 177 1.32 -17.97 23.62
N ALA A 178 2.14 -17.55 22.67
CA ALA A 178 3.59 -17.75 22.74
C ALA A 178 4.34 -16.49 22.29
N ILE A 179 5.49 -16.27 22.91
CA ILE A 179 6.41 -15.18 22.65
C ILE A 179 7.73 -15.80 22.21
N VAL A 180 8.29 -15.30 21.11
CA VAL A 180 9.61 -15.70 20.61
C VAL A 180 10.50 -14.48 20.57
N GLU A 181 11.68 -14.55 21.17
CA GLU A 181 12.72 -13.54 20.98
C GLU A 181 13.57 -13.94 19.78
N GLY A 182 13.43 -13.18 18.68
CA GLY A 182 14.14 -13.42 17.43
C GLY A 182 15.57 -12.88 17.42
N GLU A 183 16.21 -12.95 16.25
CA GLU A 183 17.58 -12.45 16.03
C GLU A 183 17.66 -10.92 15.94
N ASN A 184 16.52 -10.24 16.05
CA ASN A 184 16.38 -8.80 15.90
C ASN A 184 16.92 -8.28 14.55
N PRO A 185 16.38 -8.76 13.41
CA PRO A 185 16.81 -8.30 12.11
C PRO A 185 16.46 -6.81 11.93
N SER A 186 17.22 -6.13 11.09
CA SER A 186 16.81 -4.80 10.62
C SER A 186 15.51 -4.90 9.84
N LEU A 187 14.63 -3.91 9.99
CA LEU A 187 13.38 -3.90 9.23
C LEU A 187 13.65 -3.84 7.72
N GLY A 188 12.78 -4.47 6.95
CA GLY A 188 12.80 -4.39 5.51
C GLY A 188 12.75 -2.93 5.04
N GLN A 189 13.59 -2.57 4.08
CA GLN A 189 13.66 -1.21 3.54
C GLN A 189 13.27 -1.21 2.07
N LEU A 190 12.52 -0.19 1.67
CA LEU A 190 12.30 0.08 0.26
C LEU A 190 13.63 0.51 -0.39
N PRO A 191 13.90 0.11 -1.63
CA PRO A 191 15.06 0.61 -2.34
C PRO A 191 15.00 2.14 -2.39
N PRO A 192 16.16 2.83 -2.30
CA PRO A 192 16.21 4.28 -2.43
C PRO A 192 15.48 4.70 -3.70
N ALA A 193 14.67 5.75 -3.60
CA ALA A 193 14.09 6.37 -4.78
C ALA A 193 15.24 6.84 -5.67
N GLY A 194 15.24 6.41 -6.94
CA GLY A 194 16.14 6.96 -7.94
C GLY A 194 15.94 8.46 -8.09
N GLU A 195 16.86 9.14 -8.74
CA GLU A 195 16.66 10.55 -9.11
C GLU A 195 15.38 10.71 -9.93
N ALA A 196 14.59 11.73 -9.58
CA ALA A 196 13.38 12.05 -10.32
C ALA A 196 13.73 12.40 -11.78
N THR A 197 13.06 11.74 -12.72
CA THR A 197 13.22 12.02 -14.13
C THR A 197 12.64 13.40 -14.48
N GLU A 198 13.00 13.95 -15.63
CA GLU A 198 12.41 15.21 -16.11
C GLU A 198 10.88 15.09 -16.30
N ILE A 199 10.38 13.89 -16.60
CA ILE A 199 8.94 13.60 -16.66
C ILE A 199 8.34 13.71 -15.25
N ASP A 200 8.95 13.07 -14.26
CA ASP A 200 8.47 13.13 -12.86
C ASP A 200 8.43 14.56 -12.34
N LYS A 201 9.44 15.36 -12.63
CA LYS A 201 9.51 16.78 -12.23
C LYS A 201 8.38 17.60 -12.85
N LYS A 202 8.14 17.46 -14.16
CA LYS A 202 7.06 18.19 -14.84
C LYS A 202 5.69 17.85 -14.28
N VAL A 203 5.42 16.57 -14.05
CA VAL A 203 4.15 16.14 -13.44
C VAL A 203 4.03 16.65 -12.01
N ALA A 204 5.09 16.57 -11.22
CA ALA A 204 5.12 17.05 -9.85
C ALA A 204 4.86 18.57 -9.76
N GLU A 205 5.44 19.38 -10.65
CA GLU A 205 5.19 20.83 -10.72
C GLU A 205 3.71 21.13 -10.96
N MET A 206 3.06 20.44 -11.91
CA MET A 206 1.63 20.64 -12.19
C MET A 206 0.75 20.27 -11.00
N ILE A 207 1.10 19.20 -10.27
CA ILE A 207 0.33 18.74 -9.11
C ILE A 207 0.51 19.71 -7.94
N VAL A 208 1.75 20.08 -7.61
CA VAL A 208 2.04 20.97 -6.48
C VAL A 208 1.35 22.32 -6.64
N ALA A 209 1.27 22.84 -7.87
CA ALA A 209 0.51 24.07 -8.16
C ALA A 209 -0.99 23.97 -7.86
N GLN A 210 -1.55 22.76 -7.68
CA GLN A 210 -2.96 22.52 -7.35
C GLN A 210 -3.20 22.32 -5.84
N ILE A 211 -2.15 22.24 -5.03
CA ILE A 211 -2.24 21.99 -3.59
C ILE A 211 -2.40 23.32 -2.85
N PRO A 212 -3.49 23.56 -2.14
CA PRO A 212 -3.65 24.76 -1.32
C PRO A 212 -3.01 24.58 0.06
N ASP A 213 -2.71 25.67 0.73
CA ASP A 213 -2.35 25.66 2.16
C ASP A 213 -3.40 24.95 3.01
N GLY A 214 -2.94 24.16 3.96
CA GLY A 214 -3.80 23.37 4.83
C GLY A 214 -4.42 22.13 4.17
N ALA A 215 -3.99 21.74 2.97
CA ALA A 215 -4.40 20.50 2.34
C ALA A 215 -3.95 19.29 3.16
N CYS A 216 -4.75 18.22 3.16
CA CYS A 216 -4.38 16.93 3.72
C CYS A 216 -3.96 15.98 2.61
N LEU A 217 -2.80 15.36 2.76
CA LEU A 217 -2.12 14.63 1.70
C LEU A 217 -2.17 13.11 1.89
N GLN A 218 -2.38 12.41 0.76
CA GLN A 218 -2.04 11.01 0.57
C GLN A 218 -1.11 10.91 -0.64
N LEU A 219 0.01 10.22 -0.50
CA LEU A 219 0.98 9.95 -1.56
C LEU A 219 1.11 8.45 -1.78
N GLY A 220 1.12 8.04 -3.05
CA GLY A 220 1.52 6.69 -3.45
C GLY A 220 3.04 6.48 -3.33
N ILE A 221 3.52 5.36 -3.85
CA ILE A 221 4.94 5.00 -3.91
C ILE A 221 5.48 5.17 -5.33
N GLY A 222 6.81 5.35 -5.46
CA GLY A 222 7.51 5.44 -6.74
C GLY A 222 8.11 6.80 -7.04
N GLY A 223 8.75 6.95 -8.20
CA GLY A 223 9.51 8.14 -8.59
C GLY A 223 8.68 9.43 -8.57
N MET A 224 7.47 9.38 -9.11
CA MET A 224 6.62 10.56 -9.24
C MET A 224 6.05 11.05 -7.90
N PRO A 225 5.47 10.23 -7.01
CA PRO A 225 5.10 10.67 -5.66
C PRO A 225 6.28 11.21 -4.85
N ASN A 226 7.48 10.64 -5.02
CA ASN A 226 8.68 11.15 -4.37
C ASN A 226 9.09 12.52 -4.93
N ALA A 227 8.98 12.75 -6.24
CA ALA A 227 9.22 14.06 -6.85
C ALA A 227 8.24 15.11 -6.32
N VAL A 228 6.95 14.75 -6.20
CA VAL A 228 5.93 15.62 -5.57
C VAL A 228 6.31 15.95 -4.14
N GLY A 229 6.67 14.95 -3.32
CA GLY A 229 7.09 15.16 -1.93
C GLY A 229 8.30 16.09 -1.80
N SER A 230 9.30 15.91 -2.67
CA SER A 230 10.50 16.77 -2.70
C SER A 230 10.16 18.22 -3.04
N LEU A 231 9.29 18.46 -4.04
CA LEU A 231 8.84 19.80 -4.39
C LEU A 231 8.01 20.44 -3.28
N ILE A 232 7.13 19.69 -2.63
CA ILE A 232 6.36 20.20 -1.47
C ILE A 232 7.30 20.64 -0.36
N ALA A 233 8.32 19.85 -0.04
CA ALA A 233 9.29 20.19 0.99
C ALA A 233 10.03 21.53 0.70
N GLN A 234 10.26 21.84 -0.57
CA GLN A 234 10.91 23.06 -1.03
C GLN A 234 9.94 24.23 -1.30
N SER A 235 8.64 24.01 -1.33
CA SER A 235 7.61 25.00 -1.65
C SER A 235 7.33 25.95 -0.48
N ASP A 236 6.51 26.98 -0.73
CA ASP A 236 5.98 27.88 0.30
C ASP A 236 4.69 27.39 0.96
N LEU A 237 4.24 26.16 0.66
CA LEU A 237 3.05 25.56 1.24
C LEU A 237 3.15 25.46 2.76
N LYS A 238 2.01 25.67 3.44
CA LYS A 238 1.92 25.74 4.90
C LYS A 238 0.76 24.91 5.45
N ASP A 239 0.93 24.51 6.71
CA ASP A 239 -0.09 23.86 7.52
C ASP A 239 -0.68 22.60 6.88
N LEU A 240 0.11 21.86 6.12
CA LEU A 240 -0.32 20.60 5.50
C LEU A 240 -0.68 19.55 6.56
N GLY A 241 -1.60 18.68 6.25
CA GLY A 241 -1.92 17.48 7.00
C GLY A 241 -1.49 16.22 6.26
N VAL A 242 -1.41 15.10 6.99
CA VAL A 242 -1.22 13.77 6.43
C VAL A 242 -2.34 12.86 6.90
N HIS A 243 -2.95 12.17 5.94
CA HIS A 243 -3.85 11.05 6.18
C HIS A 243 -3.68 10.10 4.98
N THR A 244 -2.94 9.05 5.16
CA THR A 244 -2.43 8.22 4.06
C THR A 244 -2.54 6.74 4.40
N GLU A 245 -2.64 5.90 3.39
CA GLU A 245 -2.50 4.46 3.56
C GLU A 245 -1.09 4.11 4.02
N MET A 246 -0.13 4.40 3.17
CA MET A 246 1.27 4.12 3.42
C MET A 246 2.02 5.40 3.80
N TYR A 247 2.72 5.38 4.94
CA TYR A 247 3.65 6.44 5.31
C TYR A 247 5.00 6.17 4.65
N VAL A 248 5.50 7.13 3.87
CA VAL A 248 6.72 7.02 3.06
C VAL A 248 7.74 8.09 3.43
N ASP A 249 9.01 7.89 3.03
CA ASP A 249 10.11 8.83 3.34
C ASP A 249 9.82 10.28 2.92
N ALA A 250 9.06 10.48 1.85
CA ALA A 250 8.66 11.81 1.40
C ALA A 250 7.94 12.63 2.48
N PHE A 251 7.08 11.98 3.29
CA PHE A 251 6.42 12.67 4.40
C PHE A 251 7.39 13.09 5.50
N VAL A 252 8.43 12.28 5.77
CA VAL A 252 9.49 12.64 6.72
C VAL A 252 10.20 13.92 6.25
N ASP A 253 10.50 14.02 4.97
CA ASP A 253 11.17 15.19 4.40
C ASP A 253 10.29 16.44 4.46
N ILE A 254 9.01 16.32 4.11
CA ILE A 254 8.03 17.42 4.19
C ILE A 254 7.85 17.87 5.65
N ALA A 255 7.77 16.91 6.60
CA ALA A 255 7.64 17.22 8.02
C ALA A 255 8.88 17.92 8.57
N LYS A 256 10.10 17.42 8.24
CA LYS A 256 11.37 18.06 8.64
C LYS A 256 11.55 19.46 8.03
N ALA A 257 10.96 19.72 6.86
CA ALA A 257 10.89 21.04 6.26
C ALA A 257 9.87 21.98 6.93
N GLY A 258 9.16 21.51 7.97
CA GLY A 258 8.19 22.31 8.74
C GLY A 258 6.87 22.58 8.01
N LYS A 259 6.56 21.83 6.94
CA LYS A 259 5.35 22.03 6.13
C LYS A 259 4.12 21.34 6.71
N ILE A 260 4.31 20.27 7.50
CA ILE A 260 3.23 19.47 8.08
C ILE A 260 3.00 19.90 9.52
N THR A 261 1.87 20.52 9.79
CA THR A 261 1.41 20.85 11.15
C THR A 261 0.17 20.05 11.54
N GLY A 262 -0.65 19.64 10.57
CA GLY A 262 -1.96 19.02 10.81
C GLY A 262 -2.97 19.96 11.49
N ALA A 263 -2.64 21.25 11.65
CA ALA A 263 -3.46 22.21 12.39
C ALA A 263 -4.82 22.47 11.75
N ARG A 264 -4.91 22.31 10.41
CA ARG A 264 -6.13 22.56 9.64
C ARG A 264 -6.92 21.30 9.30
N LYS A 265 -6.50 20.12 9.78
CA LYS A 265 -7.31 18.90 9.64
C LYS A 265 -8.62 19.03 10.43
N ASN A 266 -9.72 18.52 9.87
CA ASN A 266 -11.03 18.51 10.53
C ASN A 266 -11.08 17.47 11.65
N ILE A 267 -10.41 16.33 11.45
CA ILE A 267 -10.26 15.22 12.39
C ILE A 267 -8.77 14.94 12.61
N ASP A 268 -8.41 14.23 13.66
CA ASP A 268 -7.02 13.87 13.99
C ASP A 268 -6.06 15.07 13.89
N ARG A 269 -6.49 16.22 14.43
CA ARG A 269 -5.69 17.45 14.36
C ARG A 269 -4.33 17.24 15.00
N PHE A 270 -3.30 17.80 14.35
CA PHE A 270 -1.91 17.66 14.75
C PHE A 270 -1.35 16.25 14.68
N ARG A 271 -2.06 15.30 14.00
CA ARG A 271 -1.61 13.94 13.78
C ARG A 271 -1.43 13.66 12.29
N GLN A 272 -0.37 12.93 11.98
CA GLN A 272 -0.09 12.33 10.68
C GLN A 272 -0.60 10.89 10.73
N THR A 273 -1.78 10.67 10.17
CA THR A 273 -2.51 9.39 10.27
C THR A 273 -2.11 8.46 9.12
N TYR A 274 -1.84 7.19 9.42
CA TYR A 274 -1.45 6.20 8.40
C TYR A 274 -1.83 4.78 8.83
N ALA A 275 -2.03 3.88 7.84
CA ALA A 275 -2.33 2.47 8.10
C ALA A 275 -1.06 1.63 8.31
N PHE A 276 -0.05 1.86 7.49
CA PHE A 276 1.28 1.25 7.65
C PHE A 276 2.38 2.16 7.10
N GLY A 277 3.61 1.88 7.50
CA GLY A 277 4.79 2.62 7.05
C GLY A 277 5.84 1.68 6.48
N ALA A 278 6.44 2.04 5.35
CA ALA A 278 7.62 1.39 4.83
C ALA A 278 8.49 2.40 4.07
N GLY A 279 9.78 2.33 4.27
CA GLY A 279 10.74 3.25 3.68
C GLY A 279 12.18 2.90 4.04
N SER A 280 12.98 3.90 4.27
CA SER A 280 14.34 3.75 4.78
C SER A 280 14.39 3.74 6.32
N GLN A 281 15.56 3.49 6.90
CA GLN A 281 15.76 3.60 8.35
C GLN A 281 15.34 4.99 8.89
N LYS A 282 15.55 6.05 8.11
CA LYS A 282 15.12 7.41 8.45
C LYS A 282 13.62 7.51 8.78
N LEU A 283 12.80 6.75 8.07
CA LEU A 283 11.35 6.69 8.31
C LEU A 283 11.06 5.99 9.63
N TYR A 284 11.68 4.84 9.89
CA TYR A 284 11.46 4.09 11.12
C TYR A 284 11.91 4.88 12.35
N ASP A 285 13.05 5.54 12.27
CA ASP A 285 13.55 6.44 13.33
C ASP A 285 12.60 7.64 13.56
N TYR A 286 11.94 8.12 12.50
CA TYR A 286 10.97 9.22 12.62
C TYR A 286 9.66 8.81 13.26
N LEU A 287 9.21 7.58 13.00
CA LEU A 287 7.95 7.06 13.55
C LEU A 287 8.08 6.62 15.02
N ASP A 288 9.30 6.27 15.47
CA ASP A 288 9.53 5.74 16.82
C ASP A 288 9.15 6.75 17.91
N ASP A 289 8.23 6.36 18.79
CA ASP A 289 7.68 7.16 19.88
C ASP A 289 7.28 8.62 19.48
N ASN A 290 6.90 8.83 18.23
CA ASN A 290 6.56 10.15 17.71
C ASN A 290 5.07 10.48 17.90
N PRO A 291 4.71 11.39 18.83
CA PRO A 291 3.33 11.75 19.08
C PRO A 291 2.66 12.54 17.95
N GLN A 292 3.41 13.01 16.96
CA GLN A 292 2.82 13.62 15.76
C GLN A 292 2.28 12.59 14.79
N CYS A 293 2.73 11.34 14.90
CA CYS A 293 2.31 10.24 14.05
C CYS A 293 1.22 9.41 14.72
N MET A 294 0.30 8.88 13.93
CA MET A 294 -0.82 8.08 14.40
C MET A 294 -0.98 6.86 13.49
N SER A 295 -0.49 5.71 13.95
CA SER A 295 -0.78 4.42 13.33
C SER A 295 -2.23 4.03 13.63
N ALA A 296 -2.99 3.66 12.61
CA ALA A 296 -4.42 3.35 12.75
C ALA A 296 -4.82 2.18 11.83
N PRO A 297 -5.91 1.45 12.13
CA PRO A 297 -6.36 0.38 11.27
C PRO A 297 -6.80 0.89 9.91
N VAL A 298 -6.67 0.03 8.89
CA VAL A 298 -6.88 0.43 7.49
C VAL A 298 -8.34 0.73 7.15
N ASP A 299 -9.29 0.13 7.85
CA ASP A 299 -10.71 0.45 7.75
C ASP A 299 -11.10 1.81 8.37
N TYR A 300 -10.16 2.47 9.06
CA TYR A 300 -10.25 3.87 9.44
C TYR A 300 -9.54 4.77 8.43
N THR A 301 -8.27 4.50 8.15
CA THR A 301 -7.46 5.38 7.28
C THR A 301 -7.98 5.44 5.85
N ASN A 302 -8.48 4.32 5.34
CA ASN A 302 -8.96 4.17 3.97
C ASN A 302 -10.50 4.28 3.86
N ASP A 303 -11.21 4.52 4.97
CA ASP A 303 -12.67 4.70 4.89
C ASP A 303 -13.01 5.95 4.09
N ILE A 304 -13.81 5.78 3.04
CA ILE A 304 -14.22 6.88 2.15
C ILE A 304 -14.93 7.99 2.94
N LYS A 305 -15.70 7.66 3.99
CA LYS A 305 -16.40 8.65 4.81
C LYS A 305 -15.41 9.45 5.65
N VAL A 306 -14.38 8.77 6.20
CA VAL A 306 -13.31 9.42 6.97
C VAL A 306 -12.53 10.35 6.05
N ILE A 307 -12.06 9.87 4.90
CA ILE A 307 -11.30 10.66 3.93
C ILE A 307 -12.12 11.87 3.47
N SER A 308 -13.40 11.67 3.10
CA SER A 308 -14.27 12.75 2.62
C SER A 308 -14.62 13.79 3.68
N SER A 309 -14.52 13.46 4.95
CA SER A 309 -14.73 14.41 6.06
C SER A 309 -13.57 15.38 6.27
N ILE A 310 -12.42 15.11 5.65
CA ILE A 310 -11.21 15.97 5.73
C ILE A 310 -11.24 16.95 4.55
N ASP A 311 -11.37 18.23 4.82
CA ASP A 311 -11.37 19.27 3.78
C ASP A 311 -10.04 19.32 3.01
N LYS A 312 -10.13 19.70 1.73
CA LYS A 312 -8.96 19.86 0.85
C LYS A 312 -8.08 18.61 0.78
N PHE A 313 -8.71 17.45 0.73
CA PHE A 313 -7.98 16.18 0.64
C PHE A 313 -7.34 16.03 -0.75
N ILE A 314 -6.05 15.79 -0.79
CA ILE A 314 -5.28 15.61 -2.03
C ILE A 314 -4.75 14.19 -2.08
N SER A 315 -5.22 13.40 -3.03
CA SER A 315 -4.77 12.04 -3.27
C SER A 315 -3.95 11.98 -4.56
N ILE A 316 -2.76 11.37 -4.50
CA ILE A 316 -1.83 11.29 -5.62
C ILE A 316 -1.36 9.84 -5.78
N ASN A 317 -1.77 9.22 -6.90
CA ASN A 317 -1.50 7.81 -7.18
C ASN A 317 -1.00 7.61 -8.61
N ASN A 318 -0.21 6.57 -8.81
CA ASN A 318 0.31 6.18 -10.11
C ASN A 318 -0.60 5.17 -10.82
N ALA A 319 -0.53 5.15 -12.15
CA ALA A 319 -1.14 4.13 -12.99
C ALA A 319 -0.12 3.45 -13.92
N VAL A 320 -0.47 2.26 -14.39
CA VAL A 320 0.28 1.52 -15.41
C VAL A 320 -0.14 2.00 -16.81
N ASP A 321 -1.45 2.01 -17.06
CA ASP A 321 -2.03 2.54 -18.30
C ASP A 321 -3.47 3.03 -18.08
N VAL A 322 -3.99 3.78 -19.06
CA VAL A 322 -5.35 4.33 -19.09
C VAL A 322 -5.90 4.21 -20.51
N ASP A 323 -7.21 3.97 -20.63
CA ASP A 323 -7.88 3.95 -21.92
C ASP A 323 -8.64 5.24 -22.25
N LEU A 324 -9.13 5.35 -23.48
CA LEU A 324 -9.87 6.53 -23.95
C LEU A 324 -11.23 6.73 -23.27
N TYR A 325 -11.76 5.72 -22.58
CA TYR A 325 -12.93 5.86 -21.71
C TYR A 325 -12.59 6.42 -20.34
N GLY A 326 -11.30 6.46 -19.99
CA GLY A 326 -10.79 6.88 -18.68
C GLY A 326 -10.85 5.78 -17.62
N GLN A 327 -10.81 4.51 -18.04
CA GLN A 327 -10.55 3.38 -17.15
C GLN A 327 -9.06 3.32 -16.84
N VAL A 328 -8.71 3.14 -15.57
CA VAL A 328 -7.33 3.14 -15.08
C VAL A 328 -6.96 1.74 -14.61
N ASN A 329 -5.81 1.26 -15.07
CA ASN A 329 -5.16 0.07 -14.57
C ASN A 329 -3.90 0.47 -13.81
N ALA A 330 -3.79 0.04 -12.55
CA ALA A 330 -2.62 0.23 -11.69
C ALA A 330 -2.04 -1.10 -11.17
N GLU A 331 -2.62 -2.26 -11.55
CA GLU A 331 -2.33 -3.55 -10.94
C GLU A 331 -1.64 -4.53 -11.86
N SER A 332 -1.77 -4.38 -13.19
CA SER A 332 -1.34 -5.42 -14.13
C SER A 332 -0.67 -4.86 -15.38
N ALA A 333 0.10 -5.71 -16.07
CA ALA A 333 0.54 -5.52 -17.43
C ALA A 333 -0.04 -6.67 -18.27
N GLY A 334 -1.18 -6.45 -18.92
CA GLY A 334 -2.01 -7.51 -19.48
C GLY A 334 -2.40 -8.51 -18.39
N ILE A 335 -2.20 -9.80 -18.64
CA ILE A 335 -2.51 -10.87 -17.67
C ILE A 335 -1.51 -10.98 -16.51
N LYS A 336 -0.41 -10.23 -16.55
CA LYS A 336 0.65 -10.32 -15.53
C LYS A 336 0.36 -9.35 -14.39
N HIS A 337 0.16 -9.88 -13.18
CA HIS A 337 0.04 -9.07 -11.97
C HIS A 337 1.34 -8.33 -11.65
N ILE A 338 1.23 -7.06 -11.25
CA ILE A 338 2.36 -6.20 -10.85
C ILE A 338 2.27 -5.83 -9.37
N SER A 339 1.07 -5.51 -8.89
CA SER A 339 0.83 -5.02 -7.52
C SER A 339 -0.49 -5.57 -6.97
N GLY A 340 -1.33 -4.74 -6.48
CA GLY A 340 -2.70 -5.00 -6.05
C GLY A 340 -3.47 -3.70 -6.07
N ALA A 341 -4.78 -3.76 -5.88
CA ALA A 341 -5.62 -2.57 -5.82
C ALA A 341 -5.22 -1.65 -4.64
N GLY A 342 -4.83 -2.24 -3.50
CA GLY A 342 -4.59 -1.47 -2.29
C GLY A 342 -5.78 -0.60 -1.94
N GLY A 343 -5.50 0.62 -1.49
CA GLY A 343 -6.51 1.64 -1.22
C GLY A 343 -6.63 2.72 -2.29
N GLN A 344 -6.06 2.54 -3.49
CA GLN A 344 -6.10 3.58 -4.52
C GLN A 344 -7.54 4.05 -4.79
N MET A 345 -8.46 3.12 -4.99
CA MET A 345 -9.88 3.43 -5.21
C MET A 345 -10.51 4.16 -4.01
N ASP A 346 -10.16 3.78 -2.78
CA ASP A 346 -10.66 4.43 -1.56
C ASP A 346 -10.29 5.92 -1.56
N PHE A 347 -9.02 6.23 -1.82
CA PHE A 347 -8.52 7.60 -1.84
C PHE A 347 -8.99 8.40 -3.04
N VAL A 348 -9.13 7.78 -4.22
CA VAL A 348 -9.71 8.42 -5.41
C VAL A 348 -11.13 8.88 -5.13
N MET A 349 -11.95 8.03 -4.54
CA MET A 349 -13.34 8.34 -4.21
C MET A 349 -13.45 9.33 -3.04
N GLY A 350 -12.72 9.08 -1.96
CA GLY A 350 -12.75 9.91 -0.77
C GLY A 350 -12.24 11.33 -1.01
N ALA A 351 -11.15 11.49 -1.76
CA ALA A 351 -10.61 12.80 -2.11
C ALA A 351 -11.57 13.60 -3.01
N TYR A 352 -12.24 12.95 -3.97
CA TYR A 352 -13.23 13.64 -4.78
C TYR A 352 -14.45 14.10 -3.96
N ALA A 353 -14.88 13.28 -2.99
CA ALA A 353 -16.01 13.61 -2.11
C ALA A 353 -15.65 14.64 -1.02
N SER A 354 -14.37 14.88 -0.76
CA SER A 354 -13.89 15.89 0.19
C SER A 354 -14.19 17.30 -0.30
N ASN A 355 -14.58 18.19 0.60
CA ASN A 355 -14.79 19.61 0.28
C ASN A 355 -13.48 20.28 -0.17
N GLY A 356 -13.43 20.71 -1.45
CA GLY A 356 -12.21 21.23 -2.07
C GLY A 356 -11.13 20.19 -2.35
N GLY A 357 -11.46 18.91 -2.21
CA GLY A 357 -10.53 17.82 -2.45
C GLY A 357 -10.31 17.50 -3.93
N LYS A 358 -9.18 16.87 -4.23
CA LYS A 358 -8.76 16.47 -5.57
C LYS A 358 -8.05 15.14 -5.56
N SER A 359 -8.32 14.31 -6.58
CA SER A 359 -7.60 13.06 -6.82
C SER A 359 -6.86 13.14 -8.14
N PHE A 360 -5.56 12.82 -8.11
CA PHE A 360 -4.69 12.81 -9.27
C PHE A 360 -4.22 11.39 -9.56
N ILE A 361 -4.47 10.92 -10.78
CA ILE A 361 -3.89 9.71 -11.34
C ILE A 361 -2.78 10.14 -12.29
N CYS A 362 -1.56 9.69 -12.02
CA CYS A 362 -0.35 10.12 -12.67
C CYS A 362 0.30 8.98 -13.44
N LEU A 363 0.82 9.25 -14.62
CA LEU A 363 1.66 8.33 -15.36
C LEU A 363 2.54 9.08 -16.36
N SER A 364 3.71 8.52 -16.69
CA SER A 364 4.41 8.94 -17.90
C SER A 364 3.59 8.53 -19.12
N SER A 365 3.47 9.39 -20.11
CA SER A 365 2.66 9.10 -21.31
C SER A 365 3.14 7.88 -22.09
N THR A 366 4.43 7.53 -21.97
CA THR A 366 5.06 6.41 -22.67
C THR A 366 5.95 5.57 -21.76
N PHE A 367 6.35 4.42 -22.25
CA PHE A 367 7.39 3.57 -21.66
C PHE A 367 8.24 2.90 -22.75
N LYS A 368 9.44 2.50 -22.41
CA LYS A 368 10.31 1.72 -23.27
C LYS A 368 10.04 0.23 -23.05
N ALA A 369 9.60 -0.46 -24.09
CA ALA A 369 9.39 -1.90 -24.08
C ALA A 369 10.73 -2.68 -24.10
N LYS A 370 10.67 -3.98 -23.84
CA LYS A 370 11.87 -4.84 -23.80
C LYS A 370 12.63 -4.92 -25.12
N ASP A 371 11.94 -4.78 -26.24
CA ASP A 371 12.51 -4.74 -27.60
C ASP A 371 13.10 -3.37 -27.97
N GLY A 372 13.05 -2.41 -27.04
CA GLY A 372 13.54 -1.05 -27.22
C GLY A 372 12.55 -0.07 -27.82
N SER A 373 11.38 -0.52 -28.28
CA SER A 373 10.33 0.35 -28.82
C SER A 373 9.71 1.25 -27.74
N ILE A 374 9.30 2.46 -28.13
CA ILE A 374 8.53 3.35 -27.29
C ILE A 374 7.05 3.05 -27.50
N GLN A 375 6.33 2.82 -26.41
CA GLN A 375 4.90 2.50 -26.42
C GLN A 375 4.12 3.49 -25.58
N SER A 376 2.89 3.81 -26.00
CA SER A 376 1.98 4.65 -25.25
C SER A 376 1.40 3.91 -24.04
N ARG A 377 1.27 4.61 -22.90
CA ARG A 377 0.48 4.18 -21.76
C ARG A 377 -0.99 4.64 -21.82
N ILE A 378 -1.25 5.58 -22.73
CA ILE A 378 -2.62 5.95 -23.11
C ILE A 378 -3.00 5.07 -24.30
N ARG A 379 -4.06 4.27 -24.11
CA ARG A 379 -4.47 3.22 -25.05
C ARG A 379 -5.89 3.47 -25.57
N PRO A 380 -6.27 2.97 -26.77
CA PRO A 380 -7.68 3.00 -27.20
C PRO A 380 -8.58 2.27 -26.18
N THR A 381 -8.20 1.04 -25.83
CA THR A 381 -8.77 0.20 -24.76
C THR A 381 -7.63 -0.38 -23.95
N LEU A 382 -7.87 -0.71 -22.68
CA LEU A 382 -6.87 -1.42 -21.87
C LEU A 382 -6.41 -2.70 -22.58
N ALA A 383 -5.15 -3.07 -22.37
CA ALA A 383 -4.60 -4.29 -22.96
C ALA A 383 -5.42 -5.52 -22.54
N ASN A 384 -5.52 -6.50 -23.43
CA ASN A 384 -6.25 -7.73 -23.13
C ASN A 384 -5.73 -8.40 -21.86
N GLY A 385 -6.65 -8.70 -20.92
CA GLY A 385 -6.33 -9.27 -19.61
C GLY A 385 -5.89 -8.25 -18.54
N SER A 386 -5.79 -6.97 -18.87
CA SER A 386 -5.60 -5.92 -17.84
C SER A 386 -6.83 -5.77 -16.96
N VAL A 387 -6.60 -5.46 -15.70
CA VAL A 387 -7.67 -5.19 -14.73
C VAL A 387 -7.98 -3.69 -14.67
N VAL A 388 -9.20 -3.34 -14.27
CA VAL A 388 -9.60 -1.96 -14.01
C VAL A 388 -9.50 -1.70 -12.52
N THR A 389 -8.50 -0.92 -12.12
CA THR A 389 -8.33 -0.50 -10.73
C THR A 389 -9.31 0.62 -10.37
N ASP A 390 -9.34 1.68 -11.17
CA ASP A 390 -10.32 2.75 -11.02
C ASP A 390 -11.25 2.79 -12.22
N THR A 391 -12.56 2.68 -11.96
CA THR A 391 -13.54 2.76 -13.02
C THR A 391 -13.66 4.19 -13.55
N ARG A 392 -14.04 4.33 -14.81
CA ARG A 392 -14.13 5.63 -15.49
C ARG A 392 -14.96 6.72 -14.77
N PRO A 393 -16.06 6.45 -14.05
CA PRO A 393 -16.77 7.50 -13.31
C PRO A 393 -16.02 7.95 -12.04
N GLN A 394 -15.06 7.18 -11.52
CA GLN A 394 -14.31 7.52 -10.31
C GLN A 394 -13.15 8.48 -10.58
N VAL A 395 -12.46 8.33 -11.71
CA VAL A 395 -11.27 9.13 -12.05
C VAL A 395 -11.60 10.62 -12.12
N HIS A 396 -10.79 11.43 -11.40
CA HIS A 396 -10.96 12.88 -11.33
C HIS A 396 -9.99 13.58 -12.27
N PHE A 397 -8.71 13.72 -11.89
CA PHE A 397 -7.67 14.27 -12.75
C PHE A 397 -6.76 13.17 -13.28
N LEU A 398 -6.46 13.24 -14.56
CA LEU A 398 -5.40 12.46 -15.21
C LEU A 398 -4.25 13.41 -15.55
N VAL A 399 -3.02 13.01 -15.20
CA VAL A 399 -1.82 13.86 -15.34
C VAL A 399 -0.71 13.09 -16.03
N THR A 400 -0.15 13.68 -17.06
CA THR A 400 1.10 13.24 -17.72
C THR A 400 2.05 14.42 -17.86
N GLU A 401 3.24 14.22 -18.38
CA GLU A 401 4.20 15.29 -18.69
C GLU A 401 3.72 16.27 -19.77
N TYR A 402 2.60 15.98 -20.44
CA TYR A 402 1.97 16.84 -21.47
C TYR A 402 0.79 17.64 -20.96
N GLY A 403 0.37 17.44 -19.72
CA GLY A 403 -0.70 18.24 -19.12
C GLY A 403 -1.52 17.49 -18.08
N MET A 404 -2.55 18.19 -17.62
CA MET A 404 -3.51 17.72 -16.63
C MET A 404 -4.93 17.96 -17.17
N VAL A 405 -5.79 16.94 -17.08
CA VAL A 405 -7.18 17.02 -17.52
C VAL A 405 -8.15 16.53 -16.45
N ASN A 406 -9.25 17.26 -16.28
CA ASN A 406 -10.34 16.84 -15.41
C ASN A 406 -11.35 16.02 -16.23
N LEU A 407 -11.58 14.76 -15.80
CA LEU A 407 -12.47 13.83 -16.50
C LEU A 407 -13.90 13.78 -15.91
N LYS A 408 -14.14 14.40 -14.75
CA LYS A 408 -15.48 14.41 -14.15
C LYS A 408 -16.48 15.18 -14.99
N GLY A 409 -17.69 14.62 -15.12
CA GLY A 409 -18.77 15.24 -15.89
C GLY A 409 -18.59 15.23 -17.41
N SER A 410 -17.49 14.66 -17.93
CA SER A 410 -17.22 14.61 -19.37
C SER A 410 -17.92 13.43 -20.03
N SER A 411 -18.53 13.67 -21.18
CA SER A 411 -19.06 12.63 -22.06
C SER A 411 -17.94 11.80 -22.70
N ALA A 412 -18.26 10.69 -23.37
CA ALA A 412 -17.24 9.81 -23.95
C ALA A 412 -16.34 10.54 -24.95
N TRP A 413 -16.89 11.41 -25.80
CA TRP A 413 -16.09 12.16 -26.76
C TRP A 413 -15.19 13.23 -26.09
N GLU A 414 -15.70 13.91 -25.07
CA GLU A 414 -14.89 14.88 -24.30
C GLU A 414 -13.75 14.20 -23.55
N ARG A 415 -13.99 12.98 -23.01
CA ARG A 415 -12.96 12.18 -22.39
C ARG A 415 -11.87 11.80 -23.37
N ALA A 416 -12.24 11.26 -24.54
CA ALA A 416 -11.29 10.89 -25.58
C ALA A 416 -10.45 12.10 -25.99
N GLU A 417 -11.05 13.25 -26.23
CA GLU A 417 -10.35 14.49 -26.59
C GLU A 417 -9.37 14.93 -25.50
N LYS A 418 -9.81 14.96 -24.24
CA LYS A 418 -8.99 15.34 -23.08
C LYS A 418 -7.84 14.37 -22.87
N ILE A 419 -8.10 13.06 -22.91
CA ILE A 419 -7.07 12.04 -22.68
C ILE A 419 -6.05 12.04 -23.80
N ILE A 420 -6.47 12.18 -25.06
CA ILE A 420 -5.57 12.31 -26.21
C ILE A 420 -4.73 13.58 -26.12
N SER A 421 -5.27 14.69 -25.61
CA SER A 421 -4.51 15.95 -25.46
C SER A 421 -3.30 15.82 -24.52
N VAL A 422 -3.33 14.90 -23.56
CA VAL A 422 -2.23 14.62 -22.64
C VAL A 422 -1.40 13.37 -23.02
N ALA A 423 -1.69 12.75 -24.16
CA ALA A 423 -0.88 11.69 -24.73
C ALA A 423 0.42 12.25 -25.37
N HIS A 424 1.43 11.40 -25.51
CA HIS A 424 2.62 11.75 -26.27
C HIS A 424 2.24 12.14 -27.70
N PRO A 425 2.77 13.23 -28.26
CA PRO A 425 2.38 13.75 -29.61
C PRO A 425 2.41 12.69 -30.71
N ASP A 426 3.43 11.84 -30.75
CA ASP A 426 3.60 10.82 -31.78
C ASP A 426 2.49 9.77 -31.83
N PHE A 427 1.69 9.65 -30.78
CA PHE A 427 0.59 8.67 -30.71
C PHE A 427 -0.79 9.28 -30.88
N ARG A 428 -0.94 10.62 -30.92
CA ARG A 428 -2.23 11.29 -30.90
C ARG A 428 -3.06 10.97 -32.14
N ASP A 429 -2.46 11.02 -33.33
CA ASP A 429 -3.16 10.77 -34.59
C ASP A 429 -3.72 9.35 -34.67
N ASP A 430 -2.97 8.37 -34.18
CA ASP A 430 -3.43 6.98 -34.14
C ASP A 430 -4.53 6.79 -33.09
N LEU A 431 -4.41 7.44 -31.93
CA LEU A 431 -5.48 7.44 -30.91
C LEU A 431 -6.76 8.09 -31.40
N ILE A 432 -6.68 9.15 -32.23
CA ILE A 432 -7.84 9.78 -32.88
C ILE A 432 -8.52 8.79 -33.84
N LYS A 433 -7.77 8.12 -34.71
CA LYS A 433 -8.31 7.10 -35.62
C LYS A 433 -9.05 5.99 -34.87
N GLU A 434 -8.45 5.50 -33.78
CA GLU A 434 -9.06 4.49 -32.93
C GLU A 434 -10.35 5.03 -32.25
N ALA A 435 -10.32 6.28 -31.74
CA ALA A 435 -11.49 6.91 -31.15
C ALA A 435 -12.63 7.11 -32.17
N GLU A 436 -12.32 7.38 -33.44
CA GLU A 436 -13.27 7.42 -34.54
C GLU A 436 -13.88 6.02 -34.80
N ALA A 437 -13.07 4.99 -34.86
CA ALA A 437 -13.53 3.61 -35.01
C ALA A 437 -14.42 3.13 -33.84
N MET A 438 -14.12 3.59 -32.63
CA MET A 438 -14.88 3.34 -31.41
C MET A 438 -16.17 4.20 -31.29
N HIS A 439 -16.42 5.11 -32.24
CA HIS A 439 -17.54 6.08 -32.20
C HIS A 439 -17.56 7.01 -30.99
N ILE A 440 -16.39 7.31 -30.42
CA ILE A 440 -16.20 8.24 -29.29
C ILE A 440 -15.41 9.50 -29.70
N TRP A 441 -15.14 9.71 -30.98
CA TRP A 441 -14.59 10.96 -31.52
C TRP A 441 -15.69 11.79 -32.15
N ARG A 442 -15.77 13.06 -31.78
CA ARG A 442 -16.84 13.94 -32.30
C ARG A 442 -16.50 14.36 -33.72
N ARG A 443 -17.40 14.08 -34.66
CA ARG A 443 -17.21 14.40 -36.10
C ARG A 443 -17.58 15.84 -36.46
N SER A 444 -18.56 16.43 -35.75
CA SER A 444 -19.06 17.79 -36.05
C SER A 444 -18.13 18.85 -35.46
N ASN A 445 -17.87 19.92 -36.25
CA ASN A 445 -17.07 21.07 -35.82
C ASN A 445 -15.62 20.78 -35.43
N LYS A 446 -15.00 19.77 -36.04
CA LYS A 446 -13.61 19.39 -35.83
C LYS A 446 -12.84 19.51 -37.14
#